data_594986d3c7b130e370b4cffba2a28ada
#
_entry.id   594986d3c7b130e370b4cffba2a28ada
#
_cell.length_a   1.000
_cell.length_b   1.000
_cell.length_c   1.000
_cell.angle_alpha   90.00
_cell.angle_beta   90.00
_cell.angle_gamma   90.00
#
_symmetry.space_group_name_H-M   'P 1'
#
loop_
_entity.id
_entity.type
_entity.pdbx_description
1 polymer ?
#
loop_
_entity_poly.entity_id
_entity_poly.type
_entity_poly.pdbx_seq_one_letter_code
_entity_poly.pdbx_strand_id
1 'polypeptide(L)'
;MNGLNRRVRHAIAVTSVLFATLSLSGQQPRFEISPDTVLIDEPFRVAVVGLPPGQDVTVRVDGNRGLWHSSATLRSDAQGRAEIADPMRLVWSATGERPLKPLPSPIQPWVFTAEIDGKVIATHTLNRRVMAENVRAVPVRERGLVGMAYYPAESGPQPAMIVLPGSQGGFPGAGAFPGGLASRGYVVLALAYFNAEGLPPLLQNIPLEYFVTAVDWLKSQPLVDPARIGVLGTSRGGELALLLGATYPSAFRVVVGNVPSSVVWPGLSNDSEAPAWTLEGKPLRSVRSNFSPADRSLSSRERFLKRLRDPDAVRGAEIPVERIGAPVLLLSGKDDQLWPSDLFAGRIVERLKQHKFAHPVEHYSYENAGHSITRPYVPTSDVRVVRIHQITKRPNMPGGTPEGQARANEDSWSKLLAFLEKYLKN
;
A
#
# COMPACT_ATOMS: atom_id res chain seq x y z
N MET A 1 101.46 -52.65 -4.51
CA MET A 1 100.78 -53.50 -5.43
C MET A 1 99.28 -53.46 -5.16
N ASN A 2 98.58 -52.85 -6.02
CA ASN A 2 97.18 -52.84 -6.29
C ASN A 2 96.14 -53.08 -5.15
N GLY A 3 95.51 -52.05 -4.71
CA GLY A 3 94.31 -52.06 -3.85
C GLY A 3 93.24 -51.27 -4.53
N LEU A 4 92.14 -51.94 -4.99
CA LEU A 4 90.94 -51.35 -5.63
C LEU A 4 90.10 -50.67 -4.57
N ASN A 5 89.91 -49.38 -4.65
CA ASN A 5 88.86 -48.63 -3.96
C ASN A 5 87.51 -48.72 -4.68
N ARG A 6 86.54 -49.43 -4.14
CA ARG A 6 85.15 -49.38 -4.52
C ARG A 6 84.45 -48.20 -3.80
N ARG A 7 84.12 -47.15 -4.54
CA ARG A 7 83.24 -46.10 -4.06
C ARG A 7 81.74 -46.53 -4.26
N VAL A 8 81.03 -46.68 -3.15
CA VAL A 8 79.62 -46.85 -3.07
C VAL A 8 78.93 -45.48 -3.27
N ARG A 9 78.23 -45.29 -4.37
CA ARG A 9 77.43 -44.08 -4.55
C ARG A 9 76.04 -44.32 -3.94
N HIS A 10 75.66 -43.59 -2.89
CA HIS A 10 74.31 -43.53 -2.39
C HIS A 10 73.52 -42.55 -3.25
N ALA A 11 72.52 -43.04 -3.96
CA ALA A 11 71.54 -42.22 -4.64
C ALA A 11 70.47 -41.79 -3.63
N ILE A 12 70.41 -40.50 -3.31
CA ILE A 12 69.34 -39.90 -2.51
C ILE A 12 68.21 -39.63 -3.49
N ALA A 13 67.11 -40.41 -3.42
CA ALA A 13 65.88 -40.12 -4.12
C ALA A 13 65.15 -38.97 -3.40
N VAL A 14 65.14 -37.77 -3.97
CA VAL A 14 64.34 -36.65 -3.52
C VAL A 14 62.94 -36.84 -4.07
N THR A 15 62.02 -37.28 -3.23
CA THR A 15 60.59 -37.34 -3.58
C THR A 15 60.04 -35.91 -3.45
N SER A 16 59.88 -35.24 -4.57
CA SER A 16 59.17 -33.95 -4.66
C SER A 16 57.69 -34.17 -4.47
N VAL A 17 57.14 -33.86 -3.28
CA VAL A 17 55.72 -33.79 -3.06
C VAL A 17 55.25 -32.49 -3.69
N LEU A 18 54.59 -32.57 -4.86
CA LEU A 18 53.86 -31.47 -5.44
C LEU A 18 52.60 -31.23 -4.60
N PHE A 19 52.65 -30.21 -3.76
CA PHE A 19 51.43 -29.62 -3.23
C PHE A 19 50.70 -28.92 -4.39
N ALA A 20 49.70 -29.58 -4.99
CA ALA A 20 48.74 -28.93 -5.85
C ALA A 20 47.91 -28.00 -5.00
N THR A 21 48.28 -26.73 -4.90
CA THR A 21 47.39 -25.68 -4.44
C THR A 21 46.25 -25.57 -5.46
N LEU A 22 45.16 -26.24 -5.17
CA LEU A 22 43.87 -25.94 -5.83
C LEU A 22 43.58 -24.47 -5.51
N SER A 23 43.96 -23.58 -6.42
CA SER A 23 43.43 -22.23 -6.48
C SER A 23 41.93 -22.39 -6.81
N LEU A 24 41.09 -22.50 -5.77
CA LEU A 24 39.71 -22.14 -5.90
C LEU A 24 39.72 -20.69 -6.41
N SER A 25 39.50 -20.49 -7.71
CA SER A 25 39.17 -19.18 -8.28
C SER A 25 37.84 -18.78 -7.63
N GLY A 26 37.92 -18.26 -6.40
CA GLY A 26 36.79 -17.79 -5.67
C GLY A 26 36.17 -16.65 -6.46
N GLN A 27 34.96 -16.86 -6.99
CA GLN A 27 34.17 -15.76 -7.47
C GLN A 27 34.09 -14.71 -6.35
N GLN A 28 34.35 -13.44 -6.71
CA GLN A 28 34.18 -12.37 -5.70
C GLN A 28 32.74 -12.33 -5.20
N PRO A 29 32.53 -12.13 -3.90
CA PRO A 29 31.18 -12.00 -3.34
C PRO A 29 30.39 -10.95 -4.10
N ARG A 30 29.16 -11.28 -4.47
CA ARG A 30 28.24 -10.35 -5.15
C ARG A 30 26.80 -10.66 -4.78
N PHE A 31 25.94 -9.67 -4.96
CA PHE A 31 24.51 -9.88 -4.92
C PHE A 31 23.98 -10.47 -6.23
N GLU A 32 22.98 -11.34 -6.12
CA GLU A 32 22.06 -11.74 -7.16
C GLU A 32 20.67 -11.26 -6.73
N ILE A 33 20.22 -10.15 -7.30
CA ILE A 33 18.88 -9.60 -7.08
C ILE A 33 18.11 -9.68 -8.39
N SER A 34 16.90 -10.21 -8.36
CA SER A 34 16.08 -10.38 -9.56
C SER A 34 14.61 -10.05 -9.26
N PRO A 35 14.00 -9.19 -10.10
CA PRO A 35 14.62 -8.37 -11.15
C PRO A 35 15.41 -7.19 -10.57
N ASP A 36 16.32 -6.58 -11.36
CA ASP A 36 17.12 -5.42 -10.96
C ASP A 36 16.32 -4.12 -10.82
N THR A 37 15.21 -4.04 -11.50
CA THR A 37 14.21 -2.96 -11.38
C THR A 37 12.83 -3.60 -11.26
N VAL A 38 12.05 -3.15 -10.28
CA VAL A 38 10.77 -3.75 -9.92
C VAL A 38 9.75 -2.66 -9.55
N LEU A 39 8.47 -2.92 -9.77
CA LEU A 39 7.45 -2.05 -9.20
C LEU A 39 7.44 -2.18 -7.68
N ILE A 40 7.11 -1.10 -6.97
CA ILE A 40 7.12 -1.09 -5.50
C ILE A 40 6.12 -2.06 -4.85
N ASP A 41 5.18 -2.57 -5.61
CA ASP A 41 4.16 -3.54 -5.21
C ASP A 41 4.43 -4.95 -5.79
N GLU A 42 5.60 -5.17 -6.34
CA GLU A 42 6.06 -6.47 -6.84
C GLU A 42 7.19 -7.03 -5.99
N PRO A 43 7.23 -8.37 -5.80
CA PRO A 43 8.29 -9.03 -5.06
C PRO A 43 9.58 -9.12 -5.89
N PHE A 44 10.70 -9.32 -5.19
CA PHE A 44 12.00 -9.60 -5.78
C PHE A 44 12.72 -10.68 -4.97
N ARG A 45 13.77 -11.27 -5.55
CA ARG A 45 14.64 -12.26 -4.88
C ARG A 45 15.97 -11.62 -4.55
N VAL A 46 16.61 -12.10 -3.47
CA VAL A 46 17.93 -11.63 -3.03
C VAL A 46 18.77 -12.82 -2.57
N ALA A 47 19.96 -12.95 -3.11
CA ALA A 47 20.99 -13.83 -2.61
C ALA A 47 22.36 -13.14 -2.63
N VAL A 48 23.25 -13.56 -1.76
CA VAL A 48 24.69 -13.25 -1.81
C VAL A 48 25.41 -14.52 -2.25
N VAL A 49 26.22 -14.44 -3.28
CA VAL A 49 26.97 -15.58 -3.83
C VAL A 49 28.48 -15.32 -3.84
N GLY A 50 29.28 -16.39 -4.05
CA GLY A 50 30.75 -16.30 -4.00
C GLY A 50 31.31 -16.25 -2.60
N LEU A 51 30.52 -16.72 -1.60
CA LEU A 51 30.94 -16.81 -0.19
C LEU A 51 31.67 -18.13 0.06
N PRO A 52 32.55 -18.20 1.08
CA PRO A 52 32.99 -19.48 1.63
C PRO A 52 31.79 -20.30 2.12
N PRO A 53 31.78 -21.64 1.98
CA PRO A 53 30.74 -22.50 2.55
C PRO A 53 30.61 -22.33 4.07
N GLY A 54 29.36 -22.26 4.57
CA GLY A 54 29.08 -22.10 6.00
C GLY A 54 29.47 -20.75 6.60
N GLN A 55 29.69 -19.73 5.78
CA GLN A 55 30.03 -18.37 6.20
C GLN A 55 28.76 -17.62 6.61
N ASP A 56 28.78 -16.96 7.77
CA ASP A 56 27.76 -16.01 8.16
C ASP A 56 27.99 -14.67 7.44
N VAL A 57 26.94 -14.13 6.84
CA VAL A 57 26.94 -12.84 6.15
C VAL A 57 25.75 -12.01 6.63
N THR A 58 26.00 -10.76 6.98
CA THR A 58 24.93 -9.80 7.33
C THR A 58 24.58 -8.97 6.09
N VAL A 59 23.33 -9.01 5.69
CA VAL A 59 22.77 -8.15 4.65
C VAL A 59 22.08 -6.97 5.32
N ARG A 60 22.59 -5.76 5.13
CA ARG A 60 21.94 -4.49 5.51
C ARG A 60 21.22 -3.91 4.32
N VAL A 61 20.13 -3.21 4.59
CA VAL A 61 19.33 -2.56 3.56
C VAL A 61 19.00 -1.13 3.99
N ASP A 62 19.34 -0.18 3.11
CA ASP A 62 19.03 1.23 3.24
C ASP A 62 18.05 1.63 2.16
N GLY A 63 16.79 1.80 2.55
CA GLY A 63 15.69 2.06 1.64
C GLY A 63 15.39 3.54 1.47
N ASN A 64 15.05 3.92 0.23
CA ASN A 64 14.56 5.24 -0.11
C ASN A 64 15.46 6.38 0.39
N ARG A 65 16.74 6.34 0.01
CA ARG A 65 17.76 7.33 0.37
C ARG A 65 18.06 7.42 1.88
N GLY A 66 18.11 6.26 2.55
CA GLY A 66 18.44 6.18 3.97
C GLY A 66 17.29 6.56 4.91
N LEU A 67 16.06 6.62 4.43
CA LEU A 67 14.88 6.82 5.29
C LEU A 67 14.46 5.54 6.03
N TRP A 68 14.81 4.37 5.51
CA TRP A 68 14.41 3.08 6.04
C TRP A 68 15.61 2.15 6.15
N HIS A 69 15.72 1.44 7.26
CA HIS A 69 16.83 0.54 7.55
C HIS A 69 16.32 -0.81 8.02
N SER A 70 16.94 -1.87 7.51
CA SER A 70 16.72 -3.23 7.99
C SER A 70 17.97 -4.07 7.82
N SER A 71 18.02 -5.26 8.44
CA SER A 71 19.11 -6.21 8.23
C SER A 71 18.65 -7.64 8.50
N ALA A 72 19.40 -8.59 7.93
CA ALA A 72 19.30 -10.01 8.22
C ALA A 72 20.67 -10.66 8.17
N THR A 73 20.94 -11.58 9.09
CA THR A 73 22.14 -12.44 9.05
C THR A 73 21.76 -13.79 8.47
N LEU A 74 22.53 -14.26 7.52
CA LEU A 74 22.32 -15.46 6.74
C LEU A 74 23.57 -16.34 6.83
N ARG A 75 23.41 -17.63 6.60
CA ARG A 75 24.50 -18.58 6.46
C ARG A 75 24.56 -19.13 5.06
N SER A 76 25.74 -19.11 4.44
CA SER A 76 25.94 -19.67 3.11
C SER A 76 25.85 -21.20 3.11
N ASP A 77 25.32 -21.74 2.04
CA ASP A 77 25.27 -23.18 1.77
C ASP A 77 26.64 -23.74 1.31
N ALA A 78 26.66 -25.03 0.95
CA ALA A 78 27.87 -25.70 0.48
C ALA A 78 28.39 -25.15 -0.87
N GLN A 79 27.56 -24.43 -1.63
CA GLN A 79 27.87 -23.77 -2.90
C GLN A 79 28.30 -22.31 -2.72
N GLY A 80 28.37 -21.82 -1.47
CA GLY A 80 28.74 -20.44 -1.16
C GLY A 80 27.62 -19.44 -1.49
N ARG A 81 26.34 -19.87 -1.42
CA ARG A 81 25.15 -19.05 -1.65
C ARG A 81 24.41 -18.82 -0.33
N ALA A 82 24.10 -17.59 -0.03
CA ALA A 82 23.21 -17.19 1.08
C ALA A 82 21.96 -16.52 0.50
N GLU A 83 20.82 -17.23 0.50
CA GLU A 83 19.56 -16.74 -0.04
C GLU A 83 18.61 -16.28 1.06
N ILE A 84 17.93 -15.15 0.84
CA ILE A 84 16.91 -14.63 1.75
C ILE A 84 15.58 -15.29 1.41
N ALA A 85 15.06 -16.12 2.32
CA ALA A 85 13.81 -16.85 2.11
C ALA A 85 12.57 -15.94 1.95
N ASP A 86 12.51 -14.82 2.70
CA ASP A 86 11.46 -13.79 2.58
C ASP A 86 12.13 -12.41 2.40
N PRO A 87 12.54 -12.03 1.18
CA PRO A 87 13.17 -10.75 0.92
C PRO A 87 12.27 -9.56 1.24
N MET A 88 10.95 -9.74 1.13
CA MET A 88 9.98 -8.67 1.41
C MET A 88 9.95 -8.31 2.89
N ARG A 89 10.40 -9.21 3.76
CA ARG A 89 10.59 -8.91 5.18
C ARG A 89 11.57 -7.77 5.39
N LEU A 90 12.65 -7.69 4.60
CA LEU A 90 13.60 -6.56 4.68
C LEU A 90 12.95 -5.23 4.33
N VAL A 91 11.86 -5.24 3.55
CA VAL A 91 11.11 -4.03 3.21
C VAL A 91 10.09 -3.69 4.29
N TRP A 92 9.19 -4.64 4.63
CA TRP A 92 8.09 -4.31 5.54
C TRP A 92 8.53 -4.17 7.00
N SER A 93 9.60 -4.86 7.43
CA SER A 93 10.16 -4.72 8.79
C SER A 93 11.12 -3.53 8.94
N ALA A 94 11.46 -2.84 7.84
CA ALA A 94 12.37 -1.71 7.91
C ALA A 94 11.86 -0.63 8.86
N THR A 95 12.77 -0.13 9.70
CA THR A 95 12.53 0.95 10.65
C THR A 95 13.09 2.26 10.11
N GLY A 96 12.50 3.38 10.52
CA GLY A 96 12.92 4.69 10.04
C GLY A 96 11.82 5.73 10.19
N GLU A 97 12.03 6.89 9.59
CA GLU A 97 11.07 7.98 9.64
C GLU A 97 10.30 8.10 8.32
N ARG A 98 8.99 7.97 8.39
CA ARG A 98 8.13 8.22 7.24
C ARG A 98 8.12 9.71 6.92
N PRO A 99 8.46 10.13 5.69
CA PRO A 99 8.44 11.54 5.33
C PRO A 99 7.02 12.09 5.41
N LEU A 100 6.87 13.33 5.93
CA LEU A 100 5.58 14.03 6.03
C LEU A 100 4.96 14.32 4.65
N LYS A 101 5.80 14.45 3.62
CA LYS A 101 5.38 14.62 2.23
C LYS A 101 5.97 13.49 1.40
N PRO A 102 5.23 12.97 0.42
CA PRO A 102 5.78 12.02 -0.53
C PRO A 102 7.03 12.58 -1.21
N LEU A 103 8.06 11.76 -1.36
CA LEU A 103 9.22 12.14 -2.16
C LEU A 103 8.82 12.23 -3.63
N PRO A 104 9.24 13.27 -4.35
CA PRO A 104 8.81 13.51 -5.74
C PRO A 104 9.46 12.57 -6.77
N SER A 105 10.19 11.55 -6.32
CA SER A 105 10.89 10.63 -7.23
C SER A 105 10.01 9.45 -7.65
N PRO A 106 9.89 9.15 -8.94
CA PRO A 106 9.24 7.94 -9.43
C PRO A 106 10.03 6.67 -9.11
N ILE A 107 11.28 6.79 -8.67
CA ILE A 107 12.18 5.69 -8.32
C ILE A 107 12.59 5.83 -6.86
N GLN A 108 12.48 4.74 -6.12
CA GLN A 108 12.92 4.60 -4.74
C GLN A 108 14.10 3.61 -4.72
N PRO A 109 15.35 4.10 -4.63
CA PRO A 109 16.51 3.22 -4.53
C PRO A 109 16.54 2.53 -3.16
N TRP A 110 16.86 1.24 -3.18
CA TRP A 110 17.13 0.42 -1.99
C TRP A 110 18.52 -0.17 -2.14
N VAL A 111 19.44 0.23 -1.25
CA VAL A 111 20.84 -0.19 -1.27
C VAL A 111 21.02 -1.39 -0.35
N PHE A 112 21.48 -2.49 -0.90
CA PHE A 112 21.83 -3.71 -0.19
C PHE A 112 23.34 -3.76 0.01
N THR A 113 23.78 -4.04 1.22
CA THR A 113 25.18 -4.14 1.60
C THR A 113 25.41 -5.47 2.31
N ALA A 114 26.31 -6.32 1.80
CA ALA A 114 26.71 -7.56 2.44
C ALA A 114 27.99 -7.35 3.24
N GLU A 115 28.02 -7.82 4.48
CA GLU A 115 29.12 -7.66 5.41
C GLU A 115 29.51 -9.02 6.04
N ILE A 116 30.81 -9.26 6.16
CA ILE A 116 31.39 -10.33 6.98
C ILE A 116 32.30 -9.66 8.03
N ASP A 117 32.09 -9.96 9.30
CA ASP A 117 32.86 -9.38 10.43
C ASP A 117 32.92 -7.85 10.37
N GLY A 118 31.83 -7.20 9.96
CA GLY A 118 31.71 -5.75 9.84
C GLY A 118 32.43 -5.14 8.63
N LYS A 119 33.00 -5.95 7.75
CA LYS A 119 33.62 -5.49 6.50
C LYS A 119 32.66 -5.67 5.33
N VAL A 120 32.46 -4.63 4.56
CA VAL A 120 31.66 -4.67 3.33
C VAL A 120 32.35 -5.52 2.28
N ILE A 121 31.65 -6.53 1.76
CA ILE A 121 32.15 -7.44 0.72
C ILE A 121 31.42 -7.30 -0.60
N ALA A 122 30.19 -6.77 -0.60
CA ALA A 122 29.41 -6.50 -1.81
C ALA A 122 28.36 -5.41 -1.54
N THR A 123 27.99 -4.67 -2.58
CA THR A 123 26.90 -3.68 -2.56
C THR A 123 26.10 -3.76 -3.85
N HIS A 124 24.78 -3.57 -3.75
CA HIS A 124 23.88 -3.55 -4.91
C HIS A 124 22.75 -2.54 -4.67
N THR A 125 22.31 -1.85 -5.73
CA THR A 125 21.16 -0.94 -5.66
C THR A 125 20.00 -1.52 -6.47
N LEU A 126 18.91 -1.84 -5.80
CA LEU A 126 17.63 -2.19 -6.42
C LEU A 126 16.80 -0.93 -6.61
N ASN A 127 16.33 -0.67 -7.82
CA ASN A 127 15.45 0.45 -8.11
C ASN A 127 13.99 -0.01 -8.04
N ARG A 128 13.22 0.52 -7.06
CA ARG A 128 11.79 0.26 -6.92
C ARG A 128 11.00 1.43 -7.50
N ARG A 129 10.23 1.18 -8.55
CA ARG A 129 9.46 2.19 -9.30
C ARG A 129 8.05 2.30 -8.71
N VAL A 130 7.56 3.52 -8.51
CA VAL A 130 6.19 3.75 -8.02
C VAL A 130 5.11 3.49 -9.08
N MET A 131 5.51 3.45 -10.35
CA MET A 131 4.68 3.10 -11.50
C MET A 131 5.58 2.64 -12.65
N ALA A 132 5.02 1.93 -13.63
CA ALA A 132 5.74 1.53 -14.83
C ALA A 132 6.25 2.76 -15.62
N GLU A 133 7.34 2.59 -16.36
CA GLU A 133 8.03 3.69 -17.02
C GLU A 133 7.17 4.42 -18.07
N ASN A 134 6.32 3.65 -18.72
CA ASN A 134 5.42 4.08 -19.78
C ASN A 134 4.08 4.65 -19.26
N VAL A 135 3.84 4.69 -17.96
CA VAL A 135 2.68 5.36 -17.37
C VAL A 135 2.90 6.87 -17.38
N ARG A 136 1.93 7.59 -17.95
CA ARG A 136 1.96 9.04 -18.03
C ARG A 136 1.04 9.64 -16.96
N ALA A 137 1.56 10.50 -16.10
CA ALA A 137 0.80 11.24 -15.10
C ALA A 137 0.58 12.70 -15.54
N VAL A 138 -0.67 13.17 -15.53
CA VAL A 138 -1.07 14.51 -16.01
C VAL A 138 -1.95 15.19 -14.97
N PRO A 139 -1.66 16.42 -14.55
CA PRO A 139 -2.53 17.20 -13.68
C PRO A 139 -3.89 17.45 -14.33
N VAL A 140 -4.96 17.35 -13.56
CA VAL A 140 -6.32 17.72 -13.96
C VAL A 140 -6.73 18.98 -13.20
N ARG A 141 -7.05 20.04 -13.94
CA ARG A 141 -7.45 21.36 -13.43
C ARG A 141 -8.53 21.98 -14.31
N GLU A 142 -9.51 21.20 -14.69
CA GLU A 142 -10.61 21.62 -15.57
C GLU A 142 -11.96 21.23 -14.99
N ARG A 143 -13.03 21.91 -15.38
CA ARG A 143 -14.40 21.71 -14.86
C ARG A 143 -14.50 21.80 -13.34
N GLY A 144 -13.61 22.59 -12.69
CA GLY A 144 -13.51 22.69 -11.24
C GLY A 144 -12.85 21.49 -10.55
N LEU A 145 -12.41 20.47 -11.31
CA LEU A 145 -11.74 19.29 -10.75
C LEU A 145 -10.29 19.59 -10.39
N VAL A 146 -9.84 18.97 -9.31
CA VAL A 146 -8.45 18.99 -8.87
C VAL A 146 -7.98 17.55 -8.72
N GLY A 147 -7.17 17.08 -9.67
CA GLY A 147 -6.76 15.68 -9.73
C GLY A 147 -5.41 15.47 -10.41
N MET A 148 -5.00 14.22 -10.44
CA MET A 148 -3.91 13.68 -11.23
C MET A 148 -4.44 12.49 -12.01
N ALA A 149 -4.42 12.55 -13.33
CA ALA A 149 -4.78 11.44 -14.19
C ALA A 149 -3.54 10.63 -14.55
N TYR A 150 -3.63 9.32 -14.40
CA TYR A 150 -2.59 8.36 -14.80
C TYR A 150 -3.11 7.56 -15.98
N TYR A 151 -2.38 7.58 -17.07
CA TYR A 151 -2.71 6.86 -18.29
C TYR A 151 -1.76 5.70 -18.47
N PRO A 152 -2.28 4.48 -18.68
CA PRO A 152 -1.46 3.32 -19.01
C PRO A 152 -0.81 3.44 -20.38
N ALA A 153 0.07 2.50 -20.72
CA ALA A 153 0.73 2.47 -22.04
C ALA A 153 -0.17 1.94 -23.15
N GLU A 154 -1.19 1.21 -22.80
CA GLU A 154 -2.09 0.54 -23.73
C GLU A 154 -2.82 1.56 -24.61
N SER A 155 -3.03 1.21 -25.88
CA SER A 155 -3.82 1.97 -26.84
C SER A 155 -5.29 1.58 -26.78
N GLY A 156 -6.18 2.53 -27.08
CA GLY A 156 -7.62 2.33 -27.10
C GLY A 156 -8.29 2.50 -25.73
N PRO A 157 -9.63 2.43 -25.69
CA PRO A 157 -10.39 2.66 -24.47
C PRO A 157 -10.14 1.62 -23.38
N GLN A 158 -9.67 2.07 -22.22
CA GLN A 158 -9.36 1.27 -21.04
C GLN A 158 -10.38 1.47 -19.94
N PRO A 159 -10.57 0.49 -19.02
CA PRO A 159 -11.34 0.70 -17.81
C PRO A 159 -10.71 1.80 -16.95
N ALA A 160 -11.53 2.56 -16.24
CA ALA A 160 -11.05 3.67 -15.42
C ALA A 160 -11.44 3.53 -13.96
N MET A 161 -10.60 4.11 -13.07
CA MET A 161 -10.81 4.16 -11.63
C MET A 161 -10.73 5.59 -11.12
N ILE A 162 -11.73 6.03 -10.34
CA ILE A 162 -11.58 7.19 -9.46
C ILE A 162 -11.04 6.70 -8.13
N VAL A 163 -9.92 7.27 -7.67
CA VAL A 163 -9.32 6.96 -6.37
C VAL A 163 -9.45 8.15 -5.44
N LEU A 164 -10.06 7.93 -4.26
CA LEU A 164 -10.44 8.96 -3.30
C LEU A 164 -9.60 8.88 -2.03
N PRO A 165 -9.02 10.01 -1.55
CA PRO A 165 -8.26 10.05 -0.31
C PRO A 165 -9.17 9.93 0.92
N GLY A 166 -8.54 9.66 2.08
CA GLY A 166 -9.20 9.67 3.38
C GLY A 166 -9.26 11.06 4.03
N SER A 167 -9.30 11.07 5.35
CA SER A 167 -9.46 12.27 6.19
C SER A 167 -8.33 13.30 6.11
N GLN A 168 -7.20 12.99 5.51
CA GLN A 168 -6.12 13.95 5.27
C GLN A 168 -6.43 14.89 4.10
N GLY A 169 -7.34 14.51 3.21
CA GLY A 169 -7.58 15.24 1.97
C GLY A 169 -6.38 15.26 1.03
N GLY A 170 -6.34 16.25 0.15
CA GLY A 170 -5.30 16.33 -0.87
C GLY A 170 -5.37 15.16 -1.86
N PHE A 171 -4.25 14.83 -2.46
CA PHE A 171 -4.18 13.69 -3.37
C PHE A 171 -4.07 12.38 -2.60
N PRO A 172 -4.73 11.29 -3.08
CA PRO A 172 -4.46 9.95 -2.58
C PRO A 172 -2.96 9.71 -2.59
N GLY A 173 -2.42 9.17 -1.51
CA GLY A 173 -0.99 9.07 -1.23
C GLY A 173 -0.17 8.74 -2.47
N ALA A 174 0.79 9.59 -2.78
CA ALA A 174 1.49 9.62 -4.05
C ALA A 174 1.96 8.25 -4.51
N GLY A 175 1.45 7.79 -5.63
CA GLY A 175 1.90 6.59 -6.33
C GLY A 175 1.52 5.25 -5.69
N ALA A 176 0.82 5.22 -4.54
CA ALA A 176 0.50 3.96 -3.90
C ALA A 176 -0.51 3.13 -4.71
N PHE A 177 -1.74 3.61 -4.83
CA PHE A 177 -2.75 2.92 -5.64
C PHE A 177 -2.81 3.42 -7.09
N PRO A 178 -2.83 4.75 -7.35
CA PRO A 178 -3.02 5.24 -8.72
C PRO A 178 -1.96 4.74 -9.71
N GLY A 179 -0.68 4.86 -9.36
CA GLY A 179 0.42 4.42 -10.22
C GLY A 179 0.44 2.91 -10.44
N GLY A 180 0.18 2.12 -9.39
CA GLY A 180 0.12 0.66 -9.46
C GLY A 180 -1.04 0.15 -10.33
N LEU A 181 -2.22 0.77 -10.24
CA LEU A 181 -3.36 0.45 -11.09
C LEU A 181 -3.11 0.84 -12.54
N ALA A 182 -2.54 2.03 -12.77
CA ALA A 182 -2.21 2.48 -14.12
C ALA A 182 -1.16 1.59 -14.78
N SER A 183 -0.20 1.06 -14.03
CA SER A 183 0.77 0.07 -14.51
C SER A 183 0.15 -1.26 -14.92
N ARG A 184 -1.14 -1.46 -14.65
CA ARG A 184 -1.92 -2.67 -14.98
C ARG A 184 -3.06 -2.42 -15.96
N GLY A 185 -2.98 -1.32 -16.72
CA GLY A 185 -3.91 -1.02 -17.81
C GLY A 185 -5.19 -0.30 -17.39
N TYR A 186 -5.22 0.36 -16.23
CA TYR A 186 -6.35 1.21 -15.85
C TYR A 186 -6.02 2.69 -16.08
N VAL A 187 -6.94 3.46 -16.62
CA VAL A 187 -6.91 4.91 -16.50
C VAL A 187 -7.30 5.28 -15.07
N VAL A 188 -6.47 6.04 -14.36
CA VAL A 188 -6.75 6.33 -12.95
C VAL A 188 -6.82 7.82 -12.69
N LEU A 189 -7.93 8.29 -12.17
CA LEU A 189 -8.08 9.66 -11.66
C LEU A 189 -7.90 9.67 -10.14
N ALA A 190 -6.74 10.09 -9.68
CA ALA A 190 -6.50 10.43 -8.27
C ALA A 190 -7.11 11.79 -7.99
N LEU A 191 -8.30 11.80 -7.39
CA LEU A 191 -9.14 13.01 -7.24
C LEU A 191 -9.04 13.55 -5.82
N ALA A 192 -8.58 14.80 -5.68
CA ALA A 192 -8.71 15.56 -4.45
C ALA A 192 -10.11 16.23 -4.40
N TYR A 193 -10.67 16.38 -3.21
CA TYR A 193 -11.97 17.04 -3.01
C TYR A 193 -11.96 18.02 -1.84
N PHE A 194 -10.89 18.08 -1.06
CA PHE A 194 -10.58 19.12 -0.07
C PHE A 194 -9.07 19.09 0.25
N ASN A 195 -8.60 20.09 1.01
CA ASN A 195 -7.20 20.22 1.44
C ASN A 195 -6.19 20.15 0.27
N ALA A 196 -6.55 20.78 -0.85
CA ALA A 196 -5.67 20.99 -1.99
C ALA A 196 -5.92 22.39 -2.56
N GLU A 197 -4.96 22.94 -3.27
CA GLU A 197 -5.10 24.25 -3.91
C GLU A 197 -6.31 24.25 -4.86
N GLY A 198 -7.16 25.27 -4.70
CA GLY A 198 -8.40 25.43 -5.48
C GLY A 198 -9.61 24.67 -4.92
N LEU A 199 -9.46 23.99 -3.76
CA LEU A 199 -10.53 23.25 -3.08
C LEU A 199 -10.74 23.77 -1.63
N PRO A 200 -11.89 23.44 -1.00
CA PRO A 200 -12.11 23.73 0.41
C PRO A 200 -10.97 23.20 1.28
N PRO A 201 -10.52 23.96 2.31
CA PRO A 201 -9.42 23.51 3.17
C PRO A 201 -9.83 22.38 4.11
N LEU A 202 -11.12 22.21 4.38
CA LEU A 202 -11.67 21.24 5.31
C LEU A 202 -12.68 20.32 4.62
N LEU A 203 -12.87 19.12 5.16
CA LEU A 203 -13.93 18.21 4.76
C LEU A 203 -15.27 18.73 5.31
N GLN A 204 -15.90 19.62 4.60
CA GLN A 204 -17.15 20.26 5.01
C GLN A 204 -17.93 20.73 3.79
N ASN A 205 -19.22 20.39 3.74
CA ASN A 205 -20.15 20.80 2.68
C ASN A 205 -19.67 20.46 1.27
N ILE A 206 -19.00 19.32 1.10
CA ILE A 206 -18.54 18.89 -0.23
C ILE A 206 -19.75 18.35 -1.01
N PRO A 207 -20.05 18.92 -2.21
CA PRO A 207 -21.19 18.47 -3.02
C PRO A 207 -20.88 17.12 -3.70
N LEU A 208 -21.80 16.17 -3.63
CA LEU A 208 -21.64 14.88 -4.31
C LEU A 208 -21.62 15.04 -5.84
N GLU A 209 -22.17 16.10 -6.37
CA GLU A 209 -22.15 16.49 -7.77
C GLU A 209 -20.74 16.72 -8.31
N TYR A 210 -19.79 17.11 -7.45
CA TYR A 210 -18.37 17.21 -7.79
C TYR A 210 -17.81 15.89 -8.35
N PHE A 211 -18.23 14.76 -7.78
CA PHE A 211 -17.80 13.43 -8.20
C PHE A 211 -18.50 12.95 -9.47
N VAL A 212 -19.74 13.41 -9.72
CA VAL A 212 -20.42 13.20 -11.01
C VAL A 212 -19.67 13.93 -12.12
N THR A 213 -19.23 15.17 -11.87
CA THR A 213 -18.38 15.92 -12.81
C THR A 213 -17.09 15.15 -13.12
N ALA A 214 -16.51 14.46 -12.14
CA ALA A 214 -15.31 13.63 -12.37
C ALA A 214 -15.60 12.40 -13.22
N VAL A 215 -16.75 11.74 -13.03
CA VAL A 215 -17.23 10.65 -13.90
C VAL A 215 -17.43 11.14 -15.34
N ASP A 216 -18.07 12.28 -15.51
CA ASP A 216 -18.34 12.86 -16.85
C ASP A 216 -17.04 13.32 -17.52
N TRP A 217 -16.09 13.80 -16.75
CA TRP A 217 -14.75 14.11 -17.24
C TRP A 217 -14.05 12.84 -17.74
N LEU A 218 -14.06 11.75 -16.96
CA LEU A 218 -13.47 10.46 -17.40
C LEU A 218 -14.16 9.96 -18.68
N LYS A 219 -15.48 9.99 -18.76
CA LYS A 219 -16.23 9.58 -19.96
C LYS A 219 -15.86 10.39 -21.22
N SER A 220 -15.40 11.62 -21.05
CA SER A 220 -14.94 12.47 -22.15
C SER A 220 -13.49 12.21 -22.59
N GLN A 221 -12.73 11.34 -21.87
CA GLN A 221 -11.35 11.05 -22.24
C GLN A 221 -11.27 9.97 -23.32
N PRO A 222 -10.49 10.17 -24.40
CA PRO A 222 -10.43 9.21 -25.51
C PRO A 222 -9.93 7.80 -25.12
N LEU A 223 -9.12 7.71 -24.06
CA LEU A 223 -8.56 6.46 -23.55
C LEU A 223 -9.42 5.78 -22.49
N VAL A 224 -10.63 6.29 -22.21
CA VAL A 224 -11.54 5.71 -21.21
C VAL A 224 -12.70 5.02 -21.88
N ASP A 225 -12.97 3.78 -21.47
CA ASP A 225 -14.25 3.14 -21.78
C ASP A 225 -15.34 3.68 -20.84
N PRO A 226 -16.31 4.43 -21.35
CA PRO A 226 -17.32 5.10 -20.52
C PRO A 226 -18.24 4.14 -19.76
N ALA A 227 -18.30 2.86 -20.17
CA ALA A 227 -19.08 1.82 -19.51
C ALA A 227 -18.31 1.13 -18.36
N ARG A 228 -17.01 1.35 -18.27
CA ARG A 228 -16.12 0.64 -17.33
C ARG A 228 -15.41 1.63 -16.39
N ILE A 229 -16.18 2.34 -15.56
CA ILE A 229 -15.67 3.28 -14.55
C ILE A 229 -15.93 2.71 -13.16
N GLY A 230 -14.91 2.57 -12.33
CA GLY A 230 -15.00 2.17 -10.93
C GLY A 230 -14.61 3.29 -9.96
N VAL A 231 -14.95 3.11 -8.68
CA VAL A 231 -14.53 4.01 -7.59
C VAL A 231 -13.91 3.22 -6.47
N LEU A 232 -12.76 3.71 -5.97
CA LEU A 232 -12.06 3.20 -4.81
C LEU A 232 -11.82 4.35 -3.83
N GLY A 233 -12.21 4.15 -2.58
CA GLY A 233 -11.91 5.12 -1.53
C GLY A 233 -11.34 4.46 -0.29
N THR A 234 -10.49 5.20 0.45
CA THR A 234 -9.89 4.76 1.70
C THR A 234 -10.41 5.57 2.87
N SER A 235 -10.84 4.91 3.97
CA SER A 235 -11.27 5.58 5.19
C SER A 235 -12.48 6.49 4.92
N ARG A 236 -12.38 7.82 5.14
CA ARG A 236 -13.42 8.78 4.73
C ARG A 236 -13.71 8.73 3.23
N GLY A 237 -12.71 8.41 2.41
CA GLY A 237 -12.92 8.13 1.00
C GLY A 237 -13.66 6.81 0.75
N GLY A 238 -13.47 5.80 1.62
CA GLY A 238 -14.22 4.54 1.59
C GLY A 238 -15.69 4.72 1.94
N GLU A 239 -16.00 5.55 2.94
CA GLU A 239 -17.36 6.04 3.21
C GLU A 239 -17.96 6.69 1.98
N LEU A 240 -17.20 7.62 1.38
CA LEU A 240 -17.64 8.36 0.18
C LEU A 240 -17.85 7.45 -1.03
N ALA A 241 -16.97 6.49 -1.29
CA ALA A 241 -17.11 5.57 -2.41
C ALA A 241 -18.44 4.78 -2.34
N LEU A 242 -18.77 4.28 -1.14
CA LEU A 242 -20.05 3.59 -0.90
C LEU A 242 -21.25 4.55 -1.04
N LEU A 243 -21.13 5.77 -0.50
CA LEU A 243 -22.18 6.79 -0.61
C LEU A 243 -22.43 7.19 -2.06
N LEU A 244 -21.38 7.37 -2.87
CA LEU A 244 -21.49 7.67 -4.30
C LEU A 244 -22.14 6.51 -5.07
N GLY A 245 -21.72 5.27 -4.80
CA GLY A 245 -22.34 4.10 -5.42
C GLY A 245 -23.83 3.95 -5.09
N ALA A 246 -24.22 4.28 -3.85
CA ALA A 246 -25.63 4.24 -3.43
C ALA A 246 -26.46 5.42 -3.96
N THR A 247 -25.84 6.60 -4.13
CA THR A 247 -26.53 7.81 -4.61
C THR A 247 -26.67 7.81 -6.14
N TYR A 248 -25.66 7.30 -6.83
CA TYR A 248 -25.57 7.26 -8.29
C TYR A 248 -25.33 5.82 -8.79
N PRO A 249 -26.32 4.90 -8.66
CA PRO A 249 -26.13 3.46 -8.87
C PRO A 249 -25.68 3.05 -10.28
N SER A 250 -25.93 3.89 -11.29
CA SER A 250 -25.50 3.66 -12.68
C SER A 250 -24.16 4.30 -13.04
N ALA A 251 -23.53 5.04 -12.10
CA ALA A 251 -22.30 5.77 -12.40
C ALA A 251 -21.04 4.87 -12.38
N PHE A 252 -21.09 3.76 -11.64
CA PHE A 252 -19.92 2.92 -11.40
C PHE A 252 -20.18 1.47 -11.75
N ARG A 253 -19.18 0.83 -12.36
CA ARG A 253 -19.15 -0.60 -12.66
C ARG A 253 -18.69 -1.45 -11.48
N VAL A 254 -17.89 -0.89 -10.57
CA VAL A 254 -17.46 -1.48 -9.31
C VAL A 254 -17.32 -0.41 -8.23
N VAL A 255 -17.55 -0.77 -6.98
CA VAL A 255 -17.35 0.09 -5.80
C VAL A 255 -16.46 -0.60 -4.80
N VAL A 256 -15.35 0.08 -4.40
CA VAL A 256 -14.38 -0.46 -3.47
C VAL A 256 -14.27 0.44 -2.24
N GLY A 257 -14.60 -0.11 -1.06
CA GLY A 257 -14.41 0.51 0.24
C GLY A 257 -13.21 -0.09 0.98
N ASN A 258 -12.10 0.64 1.03
CA ASN A 258 -10.95 0.27 1.81
C ASN A 258 -11.02 0.91 3.20
N VAL A 259 -11.02 0.11 4.27
CA VAL A 259 -11.29 0.49 5.65
C VAL A 259 -12.46 1.47 5.77
N PRO A 260 -13.66 1.11 5.22
CA PRO A 260 -14.78 2.03 5.03
C PRO A 260 -15.57 2.29 6.32
N SER A 261 -16.64 3.10 6.18
CA SER A 261 -17.70 3.24 7.17
C SER A 261 -19.05 2.82 6.58
N SER A 262 -19.93 2.28 7.45
CA SER A 262 -21.34 1.96 7.11
C SER A 262 -22.29 3.14 7.28
N VAL A 263 -21.81 4.25 7.82
CA VAL A 263 -22.58 5.45 8.11
C VAL A 263 -21.83 6.68 7.65
N VAL A 264 -22.56 7.75 7.39
CA VAL A 264 -22.00 9.08 7.09
C VAL A 264 -21.58 9.76 8.40
N TRP A 265 -20.33 10.16 8.48
CA TRP A 265 -19.80 10.94 9.60
C TRP A 265 -19.83 12.44 9.30
N PRO A 266 -19.93 13.29 10.33
CA PRO A 266 -19.84 14.74 10.15
C PRO A 266 -18.52 15.17 9.51
N GLY A 267 -18.46 16.40 9.09
CA GLY A 267 -17.28 17.01 8.52
C GLY A 267 -16.08 17.06 9.48
N LEU A 268 -14.94 17.35 8.96
CA LEU A 268 -13.71 17.56 9.73
C LEU A 268 -13.44 19.06 9.80
N SER A 269 -14.12 19.74 10.72
CA SER A 269 -14.01 21.15 10.95
C SER A 269 -14.03 21.46 12.47
N ASN A 270 -13.93 22.74 12.83
CA ASN A 270 -14.08 23.17 14.22
C ASN A 270 -15.53 23.04 14.71
N ASP A 271 -16.50 23.04 13.79
CA ASP A 271 -17.89 22.71 14.07
C ASP A 271 -18.09 21.19 13.96
N SER A 272 -18.35 20.55 15.10
CA SER A 272 -18.52 19.09 15.19
C SER A 272 -19.77 18.56 14.51
N GLU A 273 -20.72 19.42 14.17
CA GLU A 273 -21.98 19.09 13.53
C GLU A 273 -22.01 19.50 12.04
N ALA A 274 -20.97 20.14 11.55
CA ALA A 274 -20.87 20.52 10.14
C ALA A 274 -20.99 19.28 9.25
N PRO A 275 -21.85 19.27 8.24
CA PRO A 275 -22.00 18.14 7.33
C PRO A 275 -20.72 17.96 6.48
N ALA A 276 -20.31 16.71 6.27
CA ALA A 276 -19.23 16.42 5.34
C ALA A 276 -19.69 16.62 3.89
N TRP A 277 -20.89 16.14 3.58
CA TRP A 277 -21.41 16.02 2.22
C TRP A 277 -22.74 16.77 2.05
N THR A 278 -22.94 17.27 0.84
CA THR A 278 -24.24 17.83 0.39
C THR A 278 -24.71 17.12 -0.87
N LEU A 279 -26.03 17.09 -1.09
CA LEU A 279 -26.67 16.62 -2.30
C LEU A 279 -27.75 17.65 -2.68
N GLU A 280 -27.73 18.14 -3.91
CA GLU A 280 -28.63 19.22 -4.40
C GLU A 280 -28.63 20.43 -3.47
N GLY A 281 -27.43 20.80 -2.97
CA GLY A 281 -27.24 21.89 -2.02
C GLY A 281 -27.71 21.62 -0.59
N LYS A 282 -28.32 20.45 -0.32
CA LYS A 282 -28.83 20.09 1.02
C LYS A 282 -27.82 19.23 1.78
N PRO A 283 -27.57 19.51 3.06
CA PRO A 283 -26.73 18.68 3.90
C PRO A 283 -27.24 17.23 4.01
N LEU A 284 -26.35 16.25 3.86
CA LEU A 284 -26.66 14.87 4.16
C LEU A 284 -26.64 14.65 5.67
N ARG A 285 -27.56 13.81 6.15
CA ARG A 285 -27.52 13.39 7.55
C ARG A 285 -26.26 12.64 7.87
N SER A 286 -25.67 12.98 9.00
CA SER A 286 -24.49 12.30 9.56
C SER A 286 -24.76 11.87 10.99
N VAL A 287 -23.92 10.97 11.50
CA VAL A 287 -23.99 10.53 12.89
C VAL A 287 -23.81 11.74 13.80
N ARG A 288 -24.80 11.98 14.67
CA ARG A 288 -24.78 13.11 15.59
C ARG A 288 -23.66 12.98 16.62
N SER A 289 -23.10 14.10 17.03
CA SER A 289 -22.13 14.13 18.10
C SER A 289 -22.85 14.00 19.44
N ASN A 290 -22.48 13.00 20.23
CA ASN A 290 -22.84 12.87 21.64
C ASN A 290 -21.59 12.95 22.52
N PHE A 291 -20.59 13.70 22.07
CA PHE A 291 -19.29 13.82 22.74
C PHE A 291 -19.42 14.69 23.99
N SER A 292 -18.96 14.15 25.12
CA SER A 292 -18.87 14.83 26.41
C SER A 292 -17.42 15.07 26.82
N PRO A 293 -17.15 15.97 27.77
CA PRO A 293 -15.80 16.14 28.31
C PRO A 293 -15.17 14.87 28.87
N ALA A 294 -15.98 13.94 29.40
CA ALA A 294 -15.53 12.64 29.91
C ALA A 294 -14.97 11.74 28.78
N ASP A 295 -15.36 11.97 27.54
CA ASP A 295 -14.92 11.15 26.38
C ASP A 295 -13.52 11.52 25.91
N ARG A 296 -12.88 12.51 26.50
CA ARG A 296 -11.52 12.93 26.13
C ARG A 296 -10.48 11.82 26.35
N SER A 297 -10.72 10.95 27.35
CA SER A 297 -9.86 9.81 27.66
C SER A 297 -10.03 8.62 26.70
N LEU A 298 -11.13 8.57 25.95
CA LEU A 298 -11.40 7.49 25.01
C LEU A 298 -10.44 7.54 23.80
N SER A 299 -9.98 6.37 23.38
CA SER A 299 -9.26 6.20 22.12
C SER A 299 -10.13 6.62 20.92
N SER A 300 -9.51 6.78 19.76
CA SER A 300 -10.24 7.11 18.54
C SER A 300 -11.34 6.07 18.25
N ARG A 301 -10.99 4.78 18.23
CA ARG A 301 -11.94 3.67 18.01
C ARG A 301 -13.09 3.68 19.01
N GLU A 302 -12.82 3.85 20.31
CA GLU A 302 -13.86 3.87 21.36
C GLU A 302 -14.88 5.00 21.17
N ARG A 303 -14.45 6.18 20.73
CA ARG A 303 -15.34 7.31 20.42
C ARG A 303 -16.32 6.99 19.30
N PHE A 304 -15.85 6.31 18.24
CA PHE A 304 -16.72 5.84 17.17
C PHE A 304 -17.69 4.77 17.67
N LEU A 305 -17.21 3.78 18.43
CA LEU A 305 -18.07 2.74 19.01
C LEU A 305 -19.13 3.29 19.94
N LYS A 306 -18.80 4.30 20.77
CA LYS A 306 -19.78 4.96 21.64
C LYS A 306 -20.93 5.56 20.82
N ARG A 307 -20.63 6.31 19.75
CA ARG A 307 -21.65 6.91 18.88
C ARG A 307 -22.51 5.87 18.18
N LEU A 308 -21.93 4.76 17.76
CA LEU A 308 -22.66 3.67 17.09
C LEU A 308 -23.64 2.92 18.01
N ARG A 309 -23.48 3.02 19.33
CA ARG A 309 -24.39 2.43 20.32
C ARG A 309 -25.65 3.27 20.55
N ASP A 310 -25.68 4.49 20.05
CA ASP A 310 -26.83 5.38 20.11
C ASP A 310 -27.65 5.25 18.81
N PRO A 311 -28.81 4.54 18.82
CA PRO A 311 -29.63 4.34 17.64
C PRO A 311 -30.16 5.65 17.04
N ASP A 312 -30.39 6.66 17.88
CA ASP A 312 -30.92 7.94 17.42
C ASP A 312 -29.84 8.80 16.77
N ALA A 313 -28.60 8.66 17.23
CA ALA A 313 -27.44 9.31 16.58
C ALA A 313 -27.16 8.72 15.21
N VAL A 314 -27.38 7.41 15.03
CA VAL A 314 -27.11 6.68 13.78
C VAL A 314 -28.26 6.80 12.79
N ARG A 315 -29.51 6.94 13.28
CA ARG A 315 -30.73 6.95 12.48
C ARG A 315 -30.68 7.97 11.34
N GLY A 316 -30.82 7.49 10.12
CA GLY A 316 -30.76 8.30 8.90
C GLY A 316 -29.37 8.75 8.47
N ALA A 317 -28.32 8.27 9.16
CA ALA A 317 -26.93 8.43 8.76
C ALA A 317 -26.36 7.16 8.08
N GLU A 318 -27.12 6.05 8.08
CA GLU A 318 -26.72 4.82 7.38
C GLU A 318 -26.61 5.06 5.88
N ILE A 319 -25.52 4.57 5.30
CA ILE A 319 -25.38 4.56 3.84
C ILE A 319 -26.31 3.48 3.29
N PRO A 320 -27.24 3.81 2.36
CA PRO A 320 -28.17 2.85 1.78
C PRO A 320 -27.47 1.99 0.70
N VAL A 321 -26.48 1.18 1.17
CA VAL A 321 -25.58 0.39 0.28
C VAL A 321 -26.32 -0.60 -0.60
N GLU A 322 -27.54 -1.01 -0.22
CA GLU A 322 -28.44 -1.86 -1.03
C GLU A 322 -28.89 -1.21 -2.35
N ARG A 323 -28.70 0.11 -2.49
CA ARG A 323 -28.98 0.86 -3.72
C ARG A 323 -27.81 0.86 -4.70
N ILE A 324 -26.64 0.38 -4.31
CA ILE A 324 -25.48 0.30 -5.20
C ILE A 324 -25.85 -0.62 -6.38
N GLY A 325 -25.61 -0.16 -7.61
CA GLY A 325 -25.92 -0.92 -8.84
C GLY A 325 -24.73 -1.72 -9.40
N ALA A 326 -23.76 -2.11 -8.55
CA ALA A 326 -22.51 -2.70 -9.00
C ALA A 326 -21.91 -3.66 -7.93
N PRO A 327 -21.01 -4.57 -8.31
CA PRO A 327 -20.21 -5.36 -7.37
C PRO A 327 -19.48 -4.48 -6.35
N VAL A 328 -19.41 -4.98 -5.09
CA VAL A 328 -18.82 -4.28 -3.95
C VAL A 328 -17.67 -5.08 -3.38
N LEU A 329 -16.51 -4.43 -3.20
CA LEU A 329 -15.37 -4.97 -2.45
C LEU A 329 -15.15 -4.15 -1.19
N LEU A 330 -15.02 -4.85 -0.05
CA LEU A 330 -14.71 -4.25 1.25
C LEU A 330 -13.43 -4.87 1.80
N LEU A 331 -12.49 -4.02 2.22
CA LEU A 331 -11.24 -4.42 2.88
C LEU A 331 -11.22 -3.79 4.27
N SER A 332 -10.95 -4.56 5.33
CA SER A 332 -10.99 -4.03 6.70
C SER A 332 -9.96 -4.69 7.62
N GLY A 333 -9.51 -3.98 8.63
CA GLY A 333 -8.59 -4.47 9.64
C GLY A 333 -9.30 -4.70 10.98
N LYS A 334 -9.11 -5.88 11.61
CA LYS A 334 -9.74 -6.21 12.90
C LYS A 334 -9.12 -5.47 14.07
N ASP A 335 -7.81 -5.13 13.98
CA ASP A 335 -7.12 -4.29 14.97
C ASP A 335 -7.01 -2.82 14.50
N ASP A 336 -7.99 -2.33 13.75
CA ASP A 336 -8.09 -0.92 13.37
C ASP A 336 -8.39 -0.06 14.60
N GLN A 337 -7.39 0.68 15.07
CA GLN A 337 -7.47 1.53 16.28
C GLN A 337 -7.88 2.98 15.95
N LEU A 338 -7.99 3.32 14.66
CA LEU A 338 -8.47 4.64 14.25
C LEU A 338 -9.99 4.71 14.30
N TRP A 339 -10.67 3.77 13.65
CA TRP A 339 -12.10 3.54 13.74
C TRP A 339 -12.43 2.05 13.50
N PRO A 340 -13.64 1.55 13.85
CA PRO A 340 -13.95 0.12 13.77
C PRO A 340 -14.30 -0.33 12.33
N SER A 341 -13.32 -0.31 11.40
CA SER A 341 -13.58 -0.63 9.99
C SER A 341 -14.10 -2.05 9.77
N ASP A 342 -13.70 -3.00 10.60
CA ASP A 342 -14.20 -4.37 10.61
C ASP A 342 -15.70 -4.45 10.93
N LEU A 343 -16.14 -3.73 11.97
CA LEU A 343 -17.54 -3.63 12.35
C LEU A 343 -18.37 -2.92 11.27
N PHE A 344 -17.84 -1.83 10.70
CA PHE A 344 -18.52 -1.13 9.61
C PHE A 344 -18.71 -2.02 8.39
N ALA A 345 -17.64 -2.69 7.94
CA ALA A 345 -17.74 -3.60 6.80
C ALA A 345 -18.71 -4.75 7.07
N GLY A 346 -18.70 -5.32 8.28
CA GLY A 346 -19.66 -6.33 8.69
C GLY A 346 -21.11 -5.85 8.62
N ARG A 347 -21.39 -4.61 9.10
CA ARG A 347 -22.73 -4.00 8.98
C ARG A 347 -23.17 -3.79 7.53
N ILE A 348 -22.23 -3.41 6.65
CA ILE A 348 -22.51 -3.25 5.21
C ILE A 348 -22.92 -4.61 4.62
N VAL A 349 -22.13 -5.67 4.86
CA VAL A 349 -22.41 -7.02 4.37
C VAL A 349 -23.76 -7.51 4.86
N GLU A 350 -24.06 -7.33 6.16
CA GLU A 350 -25.34 -7.75 6.74
C GLU A 350 -26.53 -7.00 6.11
N ARG A 351 -26.41 -5.67 5.93
CA ARG A 351 -27.44 -4.86 5.26
C ARG A 351 -27.68 -5.31 3.81
N LEU A 352 -26.61 -5.54 3.05
CA LEU A 352 -26.71 -6.04 1.67
C LEU A 352 -27.41 -7.40 1.61
N LYS A 353 -27.10 -8.30 2.55
CA LYS A 353 -27.76 -9.60 2.68
C LYS A 353 -29.23 -9.48 3.03
N GLN A 354 -29.60 -8.64 4.01
CA GLN A 354 -30.98 -8.38 4.43
C GLN A 354 -31.84 -7.86 3.28
N HIS A 355 -31.26 -7.01 2.42
CA HIS A 355 -31.94 -6.45 1.27
C HIS A 355 -31.83 -7.31 -0.01
N LYS A 356 -31.30 -8.54 0.08
CA LYS A 356 -31.13 -9.46 -1.07
C LYS A 356 -30.42 -8.79 -2.26
N PHE A 357 -29.32 -8.12 -1.94
CA PHE A 357 -28.52 -7.38 -2.94
C PHE A 357 -28.18 -8.26 -4.15
N ALA A 358 -28.40 -7.72 -5.35
CA ALA A 358 -28.34 -8.51 -6.58
C ALA A 358 -26.92 -8.69 -7.16
N HIS A 359 -25.94 -7.92 -6.65
CA HIS A 359 -24.59 -7.93 -7.19
C HIS A 359 -23.60 -8.67 -6.26
N PRO A 360 -22.45 -9.14 -6.76
CA PRO A 360 -21.41 -9.75 -5.94
C PRO A 360 -20.92 -8.82 -4.84
N VAL A 361 -20.69 -9.41 -3.66
CA VAL A 361 -20.10 -8.73 -2.49
C VAL A 361 -18.92 -9.56 -2.01
N GLU A 362 -17.74 -8.96 -1.97
CA GLU A 362 -16.55 -9.56 -1.41
C GLU A 362 -16.09 -8.74 -0.21
N HIS A 363 -15.83 -9.39 0.93
CA HIS A 363 -15.32 -8.74 2.14
C HIS A 363 -14.16 -9.54 2.69
N TYR A 364 -13.01 -8.89 2.82
CA TYR A 364 -11.81 -9.44 3.44
C TYR A 364 -11.47 -8.64 4.68
N SER A 365 -11.49 -9.32 5.83
CA SER A 365 -11.19 -8.73 7.13
C SER A 365 -9.94 -9.38 7.71
N TYR A 366 -8.91 -8.58 7.99
CA TYR A 366 -7.57 -9.05 8.28
C TYR A 366 -7.26 -9.03 9.77
N GLU A 367 -6.89 -10.19 10.32
CA GLU A 367 -6.36 -10.31 11.68
C GLU A 367 -5.07 -9.52 11.83
N ASN A 368 -4.85 -8.92 12.99
CA ASN A 368 -3.64 -8.16 13.32
C ASN A 368 -3.31 -7.02 12.34
N ALA A 369 -4.26 -6.62 11.50
CA ALA A 369 -4.14 -5.46 10.62
C ALA A 369 -4.96 -4.28 11.17
N GLY A 370 -4.40 -3.08 11.05
CA GLY A 370 -5.04 -1.82 11.47
C GLY A 370 -5.63 -1.05 10.28
N HIS A 371 -5.69 0.27 10.47
CA HIS A 371 -6.28 1.20 9.49
C HIS A 371 -5.45 1.38 8.22
N SER A 372 -4.18 0.98 8.22
CA SER A 372 -3.23 1.28 7.15
C SER A 372 -3.18 0.22 6.05
N ILE A 373 -4.34 -0.37 5.67
CA ILE A 373 -4.41 -1.26 4.51
C ILE A 373 -4.12 -0.44 3.26
N THR A 374 -3.05 -0.82 2.55
CA THR A 374 -2.51 -0.11 1.39
C THR A 374 -1.84 -1.11 0.43
N ARG A 375 -0.99 -0.63 -0.49
CA ARG A 375 -0.21 -1.51 -1.36
C ARG A 375 0.77 -2.38 -0.57
N PRO A 376 1.21 -3.54 -1.10
CA PRO A 376 2.19 -4.40 -0.46
C PRO A 376 3.59 -3.76 -0.40
N TYR A 377 4.46 -4.40 0.34
CA TYR A 377 5.90 -4.11 0.39
C TYR A 377 6.24 -2.67 0.74
N VAL A 378 5.54 -2.14 1.75
CA VAL A 378 5.84 -0.86 2.41
C VAL A 378 6.32 -1.13 3.83
N PRO A 379 7.17 -0.26 4.41
CA PRO A 379 7.49 -0.35 5.83
C PRO A 379 6.22 -0.24 6.70
N THR A 380 6.09 -1.18 7.63
CA THR A 380 4.94 -1.30 8.54
C THR A 380 5.34 -1.23 10.01
N SER A 381 6.61 -0.97 10.31
CA SER A 381 7.15 -0.89 11.66
C SER A 381 6.50 0.21 12.52
N ASP A 382 5.89 1.21 11.88
CA ASP A 382 5.31 2.38 12.52
C ASP A 382 3.77 2.34 12.70
N VAL A 383 3.13 1.18 12.49
CA VAL A 383 1.65 1.04 12.58
C VAL A 383 1.08 1.33 13.96
N ARG A 384 1.89 1.22 15.03
CA ARG A 384 1.51 1.57 16.39
C ARG A 384 2.05 2.92 16.87
N VAL A 385 2.69 3.67 15.99
CA VAL A 385 3.18 5.01 16.33
C VAL A 385 2.01 5.98 16.35
N VAL A 386 1.83 6.68 17.48
CA VAL A 386 0.83 7.74 17.60
C VAL A 386 1.26 8.95 16.79
N ARG A 387 0.38 9.42 15.93
CA ARG A 387 0.59 10.62 15.10
C ARG A 387 -0.51 11.64 15.34
N ILE A 388 -0.17 12.90 15.16
CA ILE A 388 -1.17 13.97 15.23
C ILE A 388 -1.79 14.15 13.84
N HIS A 389 -3.10 14.01 13.76
CA HIS A 389 -3.85 14.24 12.54
C HIS A 389 -3.72 15.70 12.10
N GLN A 390 -3.33 15.94 10.86
CA GLN A 390 -2.99 17.29 10.39
C GLN A 390 -4.14 18.29 10.49
N ILE A 391 -5.38 17.87 10.23
CA ILE A 391 -6.57 18.71 10.25
C ILE A 391 -7.16 18.76 11.67
N THR A 392 -7.51 17.62 12.24
CA THR A 392 -8.22 17.57 13.53
C THR A 392 -7.33 17.83 14.75
N LYS A 393 -6.00 17.86 14.58
CA LYS A 393 -4.98 17.99 15.64
C LYS A 393 -5.11 16.95 16.76
N ARG A 394 -5.81 15.85 16.50
CA ARG A 394 -6.01 14.75 17.48
C ARG A 394 -4.96 13.67 17.27
N PRO A 395 -4.51 13.01 18.36
CA PRO A 395 -3.67 11.83 18.23
C PRO A 395 -4.48 10.70 17.60
N ASN A 396 -3.84 9.98 16.69
CA ASN A 396 -4.36 8.76 16.10
C ASN A 396 -3.25 7.69 16.01
N MET A 397 -3.67 6.45 16.04
CA MET A 397 -2.81 5.29 15.89
C MET A 397 -3.52 4.31 14.96
N PRO A 398 -2.89 3.90 13.86
CA PRO A 398 -3.54 2.98 12.91
C PRO A 398 -3.90 1.63 13.52
N GLY A 399 -3.07 1.09 14.42
CA GLY A 399 -3.23 -0.26 14.96
C GLY A 399 -2.60 -1.34 14.07
N GLY A 400 -2.83 -2.59 14.43
CA GLY A 400 -2.22 -3.74 13.79
C GLY A 400 -0.84 -4.09 14.37
N THR A 401 -0.25 -5.17 13.86
CA THR A 401 1.16 -5.51 14.06
C THR A 401 1.93 -5.27 12.76
N PRO A 402 3.24 -5.05 12.78
CA PRO A 402 4.02 -4.87 11.54
C PRO A 402 3.82 -6.01 10.54
N GLU A 403 3.91 -7.26 11.00
CA GLU A 403 3.72 -8.43 10.12
C GLU A 403 2.26 -8.57 9.66
N GLY A 404 1.28 -8.47 10.59
CA GLY A 404 -0.14 -8.56 10.24
C GLY A 404 -0.54 -7.50 9.21
N GLN A 405 -0.04 -6.27 9.36
CA GLN A 405 -0.26 -5.21 8.38
C GLN A 405 0.41 -5.51 7.03
N ALA A 406 1.63 -6.05 7.03
CA ALA A 406 2.33 -6.41 5.79
C ALA A 406 1.59 -7.50 5.01
N ARG A 407 1.15 -8.57 5.70
CA ARG A 407 0.36 -9.66 5.10
C ARG A 407 -1.00 -9.17 4.59
N ALA A 408 -1.68 -8.32 5.37
CA ALA A 408 -2.92 -7.70 4.94
C ALA A 408 -2.74 -6.84 3.68
N ASN A 409 -1.68 -6.05 3.60
CA ASN A 409 -1.36 -5.24 2.43
C ASN A 409 -1.12 -6.11 1.18
N GLU A 410 -0.40 -7.21 1.32
CA GLU A 410 -0.09 -8.14 0.23
C GLU A 410 -1.36 -8.83 -0.30
N ASP A 411 -2.13 -9.45 0.60
CA ASP A 411 -3.36 -10.16 0.21
C ASP A 411 -4.44 -9.21 -0.31
N SER A 412 -4.68 -8.08 0.37
CA SER A 412 -5.71 -7.11 -0.04
C SER A 412 -5.44 -6.51 -1.41
N TRP A 413 -4.16 -6.28 -1.76
CA TRP A 413 -3.78 -5.81 -3.09
C TRP A 413 -4.07 -6.87 -4.15
N SER A 414 -3.70 -8.12 -3.88
CA SER A 414 -4.02 -9.25 -4.76
C SER A 414 -5.54 -9.42 -4.96
N LYS A 415 -6.32 -9.33 -3.88
CA LYS A 415 -7.80 -9.39 -3.94
C LYS A 415 -8.39 -8.22 -4.72
N LEU A 416 -7.88 -7.00 -4.51
CA LEU A 416 -8.31 -5.82 -5.27
C LEU A 416 -8.06 -6.02 -6.76
N LEU A 417 -6.86 -6.43 -7.15
CA LEU A 417 -6.54 -6.64 -8.57
C LEU A 417 -7.42 -7.73 -9.21
N ALA A 418 -7.60 -8.85 -8.51
CA ALA A 418 -8.48 -9.94 -8.98
C ALA A 418 -9.95 -9.49 -9.13
N PHE A 419 -10.46 -8.69 -8.18
CA PHE A 419 -11.80 -8.12 -8.23
C PHE A 419 -11.97 -7.16 -9.41
N LEU A 420 -11.02 -6.26 -9.63
CA LEU A 420 -11.05 -5.32 -10.75
C LEU A 420 -10.92 -6.03 -12.11
N GLU A 421 -10.07 -7.05 -12.21
CA GLU A 421 -9.95 -7.86 -13.43
C GLU A 421 -11.30 -8.52 -13.78
N LYS A 422 -11.93 -9.11 -12.77
CA LYS A 422 -13.19 -9.87 -12.94
C LYS A 422 -14.40 -9.01 -13.27
N TYR A 423 -14.54 -7.85 -12.63
CA TYR A 423 -15.78 -7.09 -12.67
C TYR A 423 -15.70 -5.73 -13.40
N LEU A 424 -14.49 -5.21 -13.62
CA LEU A 424 -14.28 -3.94 -14.28
C LEU A 424 -13.61 -4.09 -15.65
N LYS A 425 -12.65 -5.02 -15.79
CA LYS A 425 -11.86 -5.16 -17.01
C LYS A 425 -12.49 -6.13 -18.01
N ASN A 426 -13.07 -7.22 -17.51
CA ASN A 426 -13.84 -8.21 -18.27
C ASN A 426 -15.35 -7.94 -18.13
#